data_b53334ab670e2b70a94658fdfb63dc35
#
_entry.id   b53334ab670e2b70a94658fdfb63dc35
#
_cell.length_a   1.000
_cell.length_b   1.000
_cell.length_c   1.000
_cell.angle_alpha   90.00
_cell.angle_beta   90.00
_cell.angle_gamma   90.00
#
_symmetry.space_group_name_H-M   'P 1'
#
loop_
_entity.id
_entity.type
_entity.pdbx_description
1 polymer ?
#
loop_
_entity_poly.entity_id
_entity_poly.type
_entity_poly.pdbx_seq_one_letter_code
_entity_poly.pdbx_strand_id
1 'polypeptide(L)'
;MVRRNGRLIPTSWEEALSIVAGRLREVRDTSGGNSIGVIGSTRTTNEEGYLLQKVARVVLHTNNIDHHRTADFPALFRALADKSNATASMRNVLDAPAILLIGSDPTYQHPLLAWQIRNNVRLHHSRLYLINARPIKLTRQATHFVQVAGGTEGKAVAFLAGDDSAREHCALDESSRDKLSALREKLRTENDLIIAFGSELRGEDIAMLVRVGAAIPGSKWVCLGDYANSRGAADMGLYPDLLPGYVPLSQGATFREVWDEEFPTQSGLNLPQMMEAAKDGVQKALYVVGSNPIARYRIDPFALQVTFLVVQDLFLTDTAQLADIVLPATSAYEKSGTFTNTCGDLQRLRKAAEVVGPKSDMEIIARLAQYMGYPIGKLVTRGEGVRSDTGQSRGAQSGEVDRQAVWMERQDLEPRMGPFDPHAILDEIRRLVPAYRSDHVDFSGSKQASNEPSLPVEVGDDHLIVPSHDDLFSSGTLGRYCRVLADVMESRLRLPNEEEAGDNETLPEPRRWNDPGSVCPGS
;
A
#
# COMPACT_ATOMS: atom_id res chain seq x y z
N MET A 1 -20.69 -3.10 16.38
CA MET A 1 -21.85 -4.01 16.25
C MET A 1 -21.42 -5.42 16.61
N VAL A 2 -22.29 -6.19 17.21
CA VAL A 2 -22.03 -7.61 17.61
C VAL A 2 -23.10 -8.50 16.99
N ARG A 3 -22.71 -9.67 16.50
CA ARG A 3 -23.66 -10.64 15.93
C ARG A 3 -24.39 -11.38 17.04
N ARG A 4 -25.72 -11.27 17.04
CA ARG A 4 -26.62 -12.01 17.94
C ARG A 4 -27.78 -12.58 17.13
N ASN A 5 -28.03 -13.86 17.29
CA ASN A 5 -29.09 -14.55 16.54
C ASN A 5 -29.03 -14.31 15.02
N GLY A 6 -27.81 -14.36 14.45
CA GLY A 6 -27.57 -14.17 13.03
C GLY A 6 -27.57 -12.71 12.54
N ARG A 7 -27.87 -11.70 13.39
CA ARG A 7 -27.96 -10.28 13.01
C ARG A 7 -26.91 -9.45 13.72
N LEU A 8 -26.34 -8.46 13.01
CA LEU A 8 -25.47 -7.46 13.58
C LEU A 8 -26.28 -6.41 14.34
N ILE A 9 -26.08 -6.32 15.65
CA ILE A 9 -26.82 -5.41 16.55
C ILE A 9 -25.84 -4.35 17.07
N PRO A 10 -26.21 -3.05 17.09
CA PRO A 10 -25.42 -2.01 17.72
C PRO A 10 -25.14 -2.31 19.19
N THR A 11 -23.93 -2.00 19.64
CA THR A 11 -23.50 -2.17 21.04
C THR A 11 -22.50 -1.07 21.43
N SER A 12 -22.17 -0.97 22.72
CA SER A 12 -21.15 -0.02 23.18
C SER A 12 -19.73 -0.44 22.76
N TRP A 13 -18.81 0.52 22.78
CA TRP A 13 -17.39 0.25 22.54
C TRP A 13 -16.79 -0.67 23.59
N GLU A 14 -17.16 -0.47 24.85
CA GLU A 14 -16.69 -1.28 25.98
C GLU A 14 -17.10 -2.74 25.83
N GLU A 15 -18.37 -2.99 25.53
CA GLU A 15 -18.88 -4.34 25.31
C GLU A 15 -18.20 -4.99 24.10
N ALA A 16 -18.13 -4.31 22.96
CA ALA A 16 -17.50 -4.85 21.76
C ALA A 16 -16.03 -5.22 22.01
N LEU A 17 -15.24 -4.28 22.56
CA LEU A 17 -13.82 -4.52 22.84
C LEU A 17 -13.60 -5.59 23.90
N SER A 18 -14.45 -5.67 24.92
CA SER A 18 -14.39 -6.73 25.94
C SER A 18 -14.60 -8.11 25.34
N ILE A 19 -15.60 -8.25 24.46
CA ILE A 19 -15.86 -9.53 23.76
C ILE A 19 -14.69 -9.89 22.85
N VAL A 20 -14.21 -8.95 22.02
CA VAL A 20 -13.07 -9.20 21.11
C VAL A 20 -11.84 -9.61 21.91
N ALA A 21 -11.46 -8.83 22.92
CA ALA A 21 -10.30 -9.11 23.76
C ALA A 21 -10.41 -10.45 24.48
N GLY A 22 -11.60 -10.77 25.03
CA GLY A 22 -11.86 -12.03 25.70
C GLY A 22 -11.69 -13.24 24.77
N ARG A 23 -12.29 -13.19 23.57
CA ARG A 23 -12.22 -14.26 22.58
C ARG A 23 -10.81 -14.43 21.98
N LEU A 24 -10.14 -13.33 21.62
CA LEU A 24 -8.76 -13.41 21.12
C LEU A 24 -7.80 -13.95 22.17
N ARG A 25 -7.97 -13.57 23.45
CA ARG A 25 -7.19 -14.11 24.56
C ARG A 25 -7.45 -15.61 24.73
N GLU A 26 -8.71 -16.01 24.73
CA GLU A 26 -9.09 -17.42 24.82
C GLU A 26 -8.43 -18.24 23.71
N VAL A 27 -8.53 -17.81 22.46
CA VAL A 27 -7.90 -18.50 21.31
C VAL A 27 -6.39 -18.55 21.47
N ARG A 28 -5.74 -17.41 21.80
CA ARG A 28 -4.29 -17.36 22.02
C ARG A 28 -3.84 -18.34 23.10
N ASP A 29 -4.54 -18.36 24.23
CA ASP A 29 -4.12 -19.14 25.43
C ASP A 29 -4.45 -20.62 25.29
N THR A 30 -5.48 -21.01 24.53
CA THR A 30 -5.91 -22.40 24.35
C THR A 30 -5.38 -23.08 23.11
N SER A 31 -5.26 -22.32 21.98
CA SER A 31 -4.88 -22.85 20.66
C SER A 31 -3.54 -22.31 20.16
N GLY A 32 -2.94 -21.36 20.90
CA GLY A 32 -1.70 -20.69 20.50
C GLY A 32 -1.93 -19.50 19.58
N GLY A 33 -0.99 -18.54 19.58
CA GLY A 33 -1.07 -17.33 18.76
C GLY A 33 -1.18 -17.61 17.26
N ASN A 34 -0.55 -18.66 16.77
CA ASN A 34 -0.63 -19.06 15.35
C ASN A 34 -2.05 -19.47 14.88
N SER A 35 -3.00 -19.63 15.80
CA SER A 35 -4.42 -19.82 15.46
C SER A 35 -5.17 -18.50 15.26
N ILE A 36 -4.46 -17.35 15.34
CA ILE A 36 -5.00 -16.02 15.11
C ILE A 36 -4.31 -15.43 13.87
N GLY A 37 -5.11 -14.97 12.90
CA GLY A 37 -4.65 -14.23 11.74
C GLY A 37 -5.03 -12.76 11.82
N VAL A 38 -4.17 -11.90 11.32
CA VAL A 38 -4.37 -10.44 11.24
C VAL A 38 -4.22 -9.99 9.80
N ILE A 39 -5.22 -9.30 9.27
CA ILE A 39 -5.18 -8.76 7.92
C ILE A 39 -5.20 -7.24 8.01
N GLY A 40 -4.09 -6.62 7.63
CA GLY A 40 -3.92 -5.18 7.58
C GLY A 40 -4.38 -4.56 6.26
N SER A 41 -4.17 -3.27 6.14
CA SER A 41 -4.66 -2.47 5.02
C SER A 41 -3.60 -1.53 4.45
N THR A 42 -3.70 -1.28 3.16
CA THR A 42 -2.99 -0.21 2.45
C THR A 42 -3.70 1.15 2.55
N ARG A 43 -4.76 1.25 3.38
CA ARG A 43 -5.55 2.47 3.62
C ARG A 43 -5.38 3.03 5.02
N THR A 44 -4.72 2.28 5.90
CA THR A 44 -4.29 2.75 7.22
C THR A 44 -3.04 3.60 7.09
N THR A 45 -2.78 4.45 8.08
CA THR A 45 -1.53 5.23 8.13
C THR A 45 -0.34 4.34 8.45
N ASN A 46 0.88 4.85 8.27
CA ASN A 46 2.10 4.14 8.64
C ASN A 46 2.08 3.78 10.13
N GLU A 47 1.65 4.71 10.97
CA GLU A 47 1.56 4.54 12.42
C GLU A 47 0.55 3.47 12.81
N GLU A 48 -0.60 3.43 12.12
CA GLU A 48 -1.63 2.40 12.33
C GLU A 48 -1.15 1.02 11.88
N GLY A 49 -0.51 0.94 10.70
CA GLY A 49 0.10 -0.30 10.20
C GLY A 49 1.20 -0.81 11.14
N TYR A 50 2.08 0.09 11.60
CA TYR A 50 3.12 -0.23 12.57
C TYR A 50 2.55 -0.76 13.87
N LEU A 51 1.53 -0.09 14.42
CA LEU A 51 0.91 -0.51 15.68
C LEU A 51 0.19 -1.86 15.54
N LEU A 52 -0.49 -2.07 14.40
CA LEU A 52 -1.19 -3.33 14.13
C LEU A 52 -0.23 -4.53 14.13
N GLN A 53 0.91 -4.43 13.42
CA GLN A 53 1.89 -5.51 13.39
C GLN A 53 2.59 -5.70 14.76
N LYS A 54 2.85 -4.62 15.51
CA LYS A 54 3.39 -4.71 16.87
C LYS A 54 2.42 -5.48 17.79
N VAL A 55 1.14 -5.12 17.76
CA VAL A 55 0.09 -5.82 18.55
C VAL A 55 -0.06 -7.28 18.13
N ALA A 56 -0.04 -7.58 16.83
CA ALA A 56 -0.09 -8.96 16.36
C ALA A 56 1.04 -9.81 16.94
N ARG A 57 2.27 -9.31 16.91
CA ARG A 57 3.44 -10.07 17.36
C ARG A 57 3.57 -10.14 18.87
N VAL A 58 3.39 -9.01 19.56
CA VAL A 58 3.65 -8.88 21.00
C VAL A 58 2.43 -9.28 21.84
N VAL A 59 1.21 -8.91 21.41
CA VAL A 59 0.01 -9.14 22.24
C VAL A 59 -0.71 -10.43 21.83
N LEU A 60 -0.84 -10.68 20.52
CA LEU A 60 -1.49 -11.90 20.02
C LEU A 60 -0.51 -13.07 19.86
N HIS A 61 0.80 -12.82 19.94
CA HIS A 61 1.86 -13.81 19.75
C HIS A 61 1.76 -14.55 18.40
N THR A 62 1.45 -13.81 17.31
CA THR A 62 1.33 -14.36 15.97
C THR A 62 2.15 -13.59 14.96
N ASN A 63 2.74 -14.31 13.99
CA ASN A 63 3.29 -13.77 12.76
C ASN A 63 2.35 -13.99 11.57
N ASN A 64 1.15 -14.54 11.77
CA ASN A 64 0.11 -14.59 10.74
C ASN A 64 -0.45 -13.18 10.54
N ILE A 65 0.34 -12.32 9.92
CA ILE A 65 -0.05 -10.96 9.56
C ILE A 65 0.34 -10.68 8.12
N ASP A 66 -0.61 -10.16 7.35
CA ASP A 66 -0.38 -9.79 5.97
C ASP A 66 -1.37 -8.69 5.54
N HIS A 67 -1.24 -8.20 4.31
CA HIS A 67 -2.11 -7.21 3.72
C HIS A 67 -2.37 -7.52 2.24
N HIS A 68 -3.31 -6.82 1.61
CA HIS A 68 -3.52 -6.93 0.17
C HIS A 68 -2.31 -6.33 -0.57
N ARG A 69 -1.48 -7.18 -1.13
CA ARG A 69 -0.27 -6.78 -1.88
C ARG A 69 -0.63 -6.49 -3.33
N THR A 70 -0.20 -5.34 -3.82
CA THR A 70 -0.37 -4.93 -5.23
C THR A 70 0.97 -4.72 -5.95
N ALA A 71 2.09 -4.90 -5.24
CA ALA A 71 3.45 -4.79 -5.77
C ALA A 71 4.43 -5.56 -4.88
N ASP A 72 5.58 -5.94 -5.42
CA ASP A 72 6.63 -6.69 -4.73
C ASP A 72 7.77 -5.77 -4.24
N PHE A 73 7.46 -4.97 -3.21
CA PHE A 73 8.46 -4.09 -2.59
C PHE A 73 9.64 -4.85 -1.96
N PRO A 74 9.44 -6.00 -1.27
CA PRO A 74 10.55 -6.76 -0.72
C PRO A 74 11.57 -7.20 -1.77
N ALA A 75 11.12 -7.66 -2.94
CA ALA A 75 12.02 -8.04 -4.03
C ALA A 75 12.82 -6.85 -4.56
N LEU A 76 12.18 -5.66 -4.69
CA LEU A 76 12.89 -4.45 -5.11
C LEU A 76 14.00 -4.07 -4.13
N PHE A 77 13.68 -3.98 -2.82
CA PHE A 77 14.70 -3.53 -1.84
C PHE A 77 15.79 -4.54 -1.61
N ARG A 78 15.49 -5.83 -1.76
CA ARG A 78 16.52 -6.88 -1.78
C ARG A 78 17.46 -6.70 -2.97
N ALA A 79 16.92 -6.46 -4.16
CA ALA A 79 17.73 -6.23 -5.36
C ALA A 79 18.53 -4.92 -5.31
N LEU A 80 18.09 -3.93 -4.51
CA LEU A 80 18.76 -2.64 -4.31
C LEU A 80 19.66 -2.59 -3.06
N ALA A 81 19.89 -3.71 -2.36
CA ALA A 81 20.60 -3.72 -1.08
C ALA A 81 22.07 -3.25 -1.17
N ASP A 82 22.71 -3.40 -2.32
CA ASP A 82 24.07 -2.93 -2.63
C ASP A 82 24.14 -1.54 -3.26
N LYS A 83 23.00 -0.88 -3.45
CA LYS A 83 22.84 0.43 -4.09
C LYS A 83 22.48 1.49 -3.04
N SER A 84 22.80 2.74 -3.29
CA SER A 84 22.38 3.85 -2.44
C SER A 84 21.68 4.91 -3.27
N ASN A 85 20.68 5.57 -2.68
CA ASN A 85 19.91 6.62 -3.33
C ASN A 85 19.30 6.17 -4.67
N ALA A 86 18.77 4.93 -4.68
CA ALA A 86 18.32 4.26 -5.91
C ALA A 86 16.81 4.30 -6.12
N THR A 87 16.02 4.86 -5.19
CA THR A 87 14.59 5.10 -5.44
C THR A 87 14.33 6.51 -5.94
N ALA A 88 13.31 6.67 -6.80
CA ALA A 88 12.99 7.95 -7.39
C ALA A 88 11.81 8.62 -6.64
N SER A 89 12.00 9.88 -6.23
CA SER A 89 10.92 10.75 -5.77
C SER A 89 10.05 11.22 -6.95
N MET A 90 8.87 11.79 -6.66
CA MET A 90 8.02 12.45 -7.67
C MET A 90 8.77 13.57 -8.41
N ARG A 91 9.71 14.24 -7.74
CA ARG A 91 10.55 15.26 -8.34
C ARG A 91 11.52 14.66 -9.37
N ASN A 92 12.16 13.53 -9.04
CA ASN A 92 13.04 12.85 -9.97
C ASN A 92 12.30 12.43 -11.25
N VAL A 93 11.03 11.98 -11.15
CA VAL A 93 10.22 11.64 -12.32
C VAL A 93 9.96 12.86 -13.22
N LEU A 94 9.77 14.05 -12.63
CA LEU A 94 9.57 15.28 -13.41
C LEU A 94 10.84 15.75 -14.14
N ASP A 95 12.01 15.56 -13.52
CA ASP A 95 13.27 16.15 -13.99
C ASP A 95 14.13 15.15 -14.83
N ALA A 96 13.76 13.87 -14.90
CA ALA A 96 14.55 12.82 -15.56
C ALA A 96 14.63 13.01 -17.08
N PRO A 97 15.80 12.81 -17.70
CA PRO A 97 15.95 12.88 -19.16
C PRO A 97 15.34 11.69 -19.90
N ALA A 98 15.14 10.56 -19.22
CA ALA A 98 14.50 9.36 -19.76
C ALA A 98 13.70 8.62 -18.72
N ILE A 99 12.60 7.98 -19.15
CA ILE A 99 11.72 7.16 -18.31
C ILE A 99 11.42 5.86 -19.04
N LEU A 100 11.62 4.72 -18.39
CA LEU A 100 11.17 3.41 -18.82
C LEU A 100 10.00 2.97 -17.95
N LEU A 101 8.84 2.72 -18.53
CA LEU A 101 7.66 2.17 -17.85
C LEU A 101 7.38 0.77 -18.39
N ILE A 102 7.29 -0.20 -17.50
CA ILE A 102 7.02 -1.61 -17.82
C ILE A 102 5.74 -2.06 -17.12
N GLY A 103 4.79 -2.58 -17.90
CA GLY A 103 3.46 -2.93 -17.42
C GLY A 103 2.70 -1.71 -16.92
N SER A 104 1.60 -1.93 -16.21
CA SER A 104 0.77 -0.91 -15.57
C SER A 104 0.22 0.17 -16.52
N ASP A 105 -0.89 0.78 -16.17
CA ASP A 105 -1.35 2.04 -16.76
C ASP A 105 -1.51 3.12 -15.67
N PRO A 106 -0.46 3.92 -15.42
CA PRO A 106 -0.50 4.91 -14.36
C PRO A 106 -1.56 5.99 -14.56
N THR A 107 -2.16 6.09 -15.75
CA THR A 107 -3.25 7.03 -15.99
C THR A 107 -4.49 6.71 -15.16
N TYR A 108 -4.73 5.45 -14.87
CA TYR A 108 -5.86 5.00 -14.06
C TYR A 108 -5.53 4.89 -12.58
N GLN A 109 -4.40 4.30 -12.24
CA GLN A 109 -4.08 3.97 -10.84
C GLN A 109 -3.15 4.98 -10.15
N HIS A 110 -2.31 5.67 -10.93
CA HIS A 110 -1.34 6.66 -10.44
C HIS A 110 -1.45 7.99 -11.21
N PRO A 111 -2.62 8.66 -11.19
CA PRO A 111 -2.89 9.80 -12.07
C PRO A 111 -1.92 10.97 -11.87
N LEU A 112 -1.42 11.20 -10.65
CA LEU A 112 -0.42 12.23 -10.37
C LEU A 112 0.95 11.86 -10.96
N LEU A 113 1.35 10.58 -10.90
CA LEU A 113 2.57 10.11 -11.55
C LEU A 113 2.45 10.22 -13.09
N ALA A 114 1.33 9.80 -13.66
CA ALA A 114 1.06 9.95 -15.08
C ALA A 114 1.09 11.42 -15.54
N TRP A 115 0.59 12.33 -14.68
CA TRP A 115 0.67 13.77 -14.93
C TRP A 115 2.11 14.28 -14.91
N GLN A 116 2.94 13.86 -13.95
CA GLN A 116 4.36 14.19 -13.90
C GLN A 116 5.11 13.67 -15.13
N ILE A 117 4.88 12.41 -15.54
CA ILE A 117 5.47 11.84 -16.76
C ILE A 117 5.10 12.71 -17.99
N ARG A 118 3.82 13.06 -18.14
CA ARG A 118 3.37 13.91 -19.26
C ARG A 118 4.00 15.30 -19.24
N ASN A 119 4.11 15.91 -18.06
CA ASN A 119 4.76 17.21 -17.92
C ASN A 119 6.23 17.13 -18.28
N ASN A 120 6.93 16.09 -17.82
CA ASN A 120 8.33 15.88 -18.14
C ASN A 120 8.54 15.73 -19.67
N VAL A 121 7.75 14.86 -20.32
CA VAL A 121 7.83 14.69 -21.79
C VAL A 121 7.54 16.00 -22.54
N ARG A 122 6.52 16.77 -22.09
CA ARG A 122 6.10 18.00 -22.77
C ARG A 122 7.03 19.18 -22.54
N LEU A 123 7.51 19.37 -21.32
CA LEU A 123 8.24 20.56 -20.90
C LEU A 123 9.75 20.38 -20.98
N HIS A 124 10.25 19.19 -20.69
CA HIS A 124 11.68 18.88 -20.63
C HIS A 124 12.13 17.96 -21.79
N HIS A 125 11.19 17.57 -22.68
CA HIS A 125 11.48 16.69 -23.82
C HIS A 125 12.09 15.35 -23.43
N SER A 126 11.70 14.81 -22.26
CA SER A 126 12.15 13.52 -21.76
C SER A 126 11.75 12.40 -22.72
N ARG A 127 12.62 11.42 -22.87
CA ARG A 127 12.36 10.21 -23.66
C ARG A 127 11.53 9.23 -22.83
N LEU A 128 10.35 8.90 -23.32
CA LEU A 128 9.47 7.91 -22.69
C LEU A 128 9.53 6.59 -23.45
N TYR A 129 9.99 5.55 -22.79
CA TYR A 129 10.05 4.18 -23.26
C TYR A 129 8.96 3.36 -22.58
N LEU A 130 8.15 2.63 -23.35
CA LEU A 130 7.07 1.81 -22.83
C LEU A 130 7.23 0.35 -23.28
N ILE A 131 7.06 -0.58 -22.34
CA ILE A 131 6.82 -2.00 -22.57
C ILE A 131 5.47 -2.33 -21.92
N ASN A 132 4.48 -2.78 -22.69
CA ASN A 132 3.17 -3.09 -22.15
C ASN A 132 2.45 -4.13 -23.02
N ALA A 133 1.52 -4.87 -22.44
CA ALA A 133 0.70 -5.86 -23.17
C ALA A 133 -0.29 -5.19 -24.15
N ARG A 134 -0.63 -3.92 -23.92
CA ARG A 134 -1.58 -3.17 -24.73
C ARG A 134 -1.16 -1.70 -24.84
N PRO A 135 -1.63 -0.96 -25.86
CA PRO A 135 -1.51 0.49 -25.87
C PRO A 135 -2.22 1.11 -24.67
N ILE A 136 -1.57 2.07 -24.03
CA ILE A 136 -2.09 2.84 -22.89
C ILE A 136 -2.17 4.33 -23.28
N LYS A 137 -2.82 5.16 -22.44
CA LYS A 137 -2.94 6.60 -22.78
C LYS A 137 -1.59 7.31 -22.95
N LEU A 138 -0.54 6.84 -22.27
CA LEU A 138 0.82 7.38 -22.42
C LEU A 138 1.52 6.96 -23.72
N THR A 139 1.01 5.96 -24.45
CA THR A 139 1.59 5.52 -25.73
C THR A 139 1.68 6.65 -26.75
N ARG A 140 0.75 7.62 -26.71
CA ARG A 140 0.76 8.79 -27.59
C ARG A 140 1.95 9.73 -27.37
N GLN A 141 2.56 9.70 -26.19
CA GLN A 141 3.73 10.49 -25.82
C GLN A 141 5.02 9.67 -25.84
N ALA A 142 4.93 8.38 -26.07
CA ALA A 142 6.09 7.49 -26.02
C ALA A 142 7.06 7.78 -27.18
N THR A 143 8.33 7.92 -26.85
CA THR A 143 9.42 7.95 -27.84
C THR A 143 9.56 6.58 -28.51
N HIS A 144 9.29 5.52 -27.73
CA HIS A 144 9.37 4.15 -28.21
C HIS A 144 8.39 3.26 -27.42
N PHE A 145 7.53 2.54 -28.11
CA PHE A 145 6.56 1.62 -27.54
C PHE A 145 6.78 0.21 -28.08
N VAL A 146 6.96 -0.74 -27.17
CA VAL A 146 7.05 -2.19 -27.45
C VAL A 146 5.82 -2.85 -26.87
N GLN A 147 5.03 -3.47 -27.72
CA GLN A 147 3.92 -4.31 -27.28
C GLN A 147 4.42 -5.75 -27.09
N VAL A 148 4.10 -6.35 -25.94
CA VAL A 148 4.44 -7.73 -25.60
C VAL A 148 3.19 -8.54 -25.33
N ALA A 149 3.29 -9.86 -25.32
CA ALA A 149 2.18 -10.69 -24.88
C ALA A 149 1.92 -10.48 -23.38
N GLY A 150 0.65 -10.44 -22.98
CA GLY A 150 0.29 -10.22 -21.58
C GLY A 150 0.87 -11.29 -20.66
N GLY A 151 1.46 -10.85 -19.53
CA GLY A 151 2.14 -11.74 -18.58
C GLY A 151 3.55 -12.17 -19.00
N THR A 152 4.09 -11.59 -20.08
CA THR A 152 5.47 -11.86 -20.54
C THR A 152 6.42 -10.68 -20.34
N GLU A 153 6.02 -9.68 -19.58
CA GLU A 153 6.82 -8.49 -19.28
C GLU A 153 8.17 -8.88 -18.64
N GLY A 154 8.20 -9.91 -17.78
CA GLY A 154 9.43 -10.48 -17.21
C GLY A 154 10.36 -11.07 -18.27
N LYS A 155 9.82 -11.68 -19.34
CA LYS A 155 10.64 -12.17 -20.48
C LYS A 155 11.25 -11.01 -21.26
N ALA A 156 10.51 -9.91 -21.43
CA ALA A 156 11.08 -8.70 -22.04
C ALA A 156 12.24 -8.14 -21.21
N VAL A 157 12.11 -8.14 -19.88
CA VAL A 157 13.20 -7.76 -18.97
C VAL A 157 14.38 -8.69 -19.08
N ALA A 158 14.15 -10.03 -19.15
CA ALA A 158 15.22 -11.02 -19.35
C ALA A 158 16.00 -10.76 -20.65
N PHE A 159 15.30 -10.44 -21.75
CA PHE A 159 15.94 -10.04 -22.99
C PHE A 159 16.78 -8.76 -22.83
N LEU A 160 16.25 -7.73 -22.17
CA LEU A 160 17.01 -6.50 -21.89
C LEU A 160 18.26 -6.79 -21.04
N ALA A 161 18.21 -7.80 -20.16
CA ALA A 161 19.33 -8.25 -19.34
C ALA A 161 20.36 -9.09 -20.09
N GLY A 162 20.09 -9.49 -21.34
CA GLY A 162 21.02 -10.20 -22.19
C GLY A 162 20.62 -11.63 -22.57
N ASP A 163 19.46 -12.13 -22.16
CA ASP A 163 18.90 -13.41 -22.61
C ASP A 163 18.23 -13.25 -23.98
N ASP A 164 18.99 -13.45 -25.05
CA ASP A 164 18.48 -13.30 -26.42
C ASP A 164 17.34 -14.29 -26.75
N SER A 165 17.27 -15.42 -26.06
CA SER A 165 16.20 -16.42 -26.28
C SER A 165 14.84 -15.93 -25.77
N ALA A 166 14.82 -15.07 -24.75
CA ALA A 166 13.60 -14.54 -24.16
C ALA A 166 12.79 -13.67 -25.12
N ARG A 167 13.44 -13.07 -26.14
CA ARG A 167 12.79 -12.24 -27.16
C ARG A 167 11.67 -12.97 -27.91
N GLU A 168 11.90 -14.23 -28.25
CA GLU A 168 10.93 -15.04 -29.00
C GLU A 168 9.68 -15.39 -28.16
N HIS A 169 9.82 -15.35 -26.84
CA HIS A 169 8.76 -15.74 -25.90
C HIS A 169 7.91 -14.58 -25.41
N CYS A 170 8.27 -13.32 -25.71
CA CYS A 170 7.52 -12.15 -25.24
C CYS A 170 6.93 -11.31 -26.37
N ALA A 171 7.54 -11.30 -27.56
CA ALA A 171 7.09 -10.47 -28.68
C ALA A 171 5.86 -11.08 -29.38
N LEU A 172 4.91 -10.24 -29.77
CA LEU A 172 3.71 -10.66 -30.50
C LEU A 172 3.99 -11.00 -31.96
N ASP A 173 4.92 -10.26 -32.59
CA ASP A 173 5.26 -10.34 -34.00
C ASP A 173 6.70 -9.88 -34.26
N GLU A 174 7.15 -9.96 -35.52
CA GLU A 174 8.49 -9.52 -35.91
C GLU A 174 8.73 -8.03 -35.64
N SER A 175 7.73 -7.18 -35.86
CA SER A 175 7.82 -5.73 -35.55
C SER A 175 8.08 -5.48 -34.06
N SER A 176 7.43 -6.24 -33.18
CA SER A 176 7.63 -6.16 -31.73
C SER A 176 9.04 -6.63 -31.34
N ARG A 177 9.55 -7.69 -31.99
CA ARG A 177 10.93 -8.18 -31.80
C ARG A 177 11.97 -7.12 -32.18
N ASP A 178 11.79 -6.48 -33.34
CA ASP A 178 12.68 -5.42 -33.81
C ASP A 178 12.66 -4.20 -32.89
N LYS A 179 11.45 -3.79 -32.46
CA LYS A 179 11.27 -2.70 -31.50
C LYS A 179 11.93 -3.00 -30.16
N LEU A 180 11.79 -4.23 -29.64
CA LEU A 180 12.41 -4.62 -28.38
C LEU A 180 13.94 -4.62 -28.49
N SER A 181 14.49 -5.08 -29.62
CA SER A 181 15.93 -5.03 -29.91
C SER A 181 16.43 -3.58 -30.01
N ALA A 182 15.70 -2.71 -30.72
CA ALA A 182 16.01 -1.29 -30.82
C ALA A 182 15.93 -0.58 -29.45
N LEU A 183 14.98 -0.98 -28.58
CA LEU A 183 14.89 -0.44 -27.23
C LEU A 183 16.13 -0.78 -26.41
N ARG A 184 16.59 -2.04 -26.43
CA ARG A 184 17.82 -2.46 -25.73
C ARG A 184 19.02 -1.59 -26.12
N GLU A 185 19.21 -1.31 -27.42
CA GLU A 185 20.31 -0.45 -27.87
C GLU A 185 20.13 1.02 -27.42
N LYS A 186 18.90 1.54 -27.42
CA LYS A 186 18.61 2.91 -26.93
C LYS A 186 18.92 3.03 -25.43
N LEU A 187 18.50 2.07 -24.61
CA LEU A 187 18.73 2.09 -23.17
C LEU A 187 20.22 2.09 -22.81
N ARG A 188 21.07 1.43 -23.62
CA ARG A 188 22.54 1.44 -23.43
C ARG A 188 23.19 2.82 -23.57
N THR A 189 22.53 3.73 -24.22
CA THR A 189 23.02 5.10 -24.44
C THR A 189 22.43 6.12 -23.46
N GLU A 190 21.54 5.67 -22.56
CA GLU A 190 20.89 6.53 -21.58
C GLU A 190 21.75 6.79 -20.35
N ASN A 191 21.46 7.92 -19.70
CA ASN A 191 21.93 8.29 -18.37
C ASN A 191 20.74 8.86 -17.59
N ASP A 192 20.73 8.73 -16.26
CA ASP A 192 19.66 9.22 -15.38
C ASP A 192 18.27 8.69 -15.77
N LEU A 193 18.18 7.38 -15.95
CA LEU A 193 16.95 6.69 -16.31
C LEU A 193 16.06 6.46 -15.09
N ILE A 194 14.80 6.88 -15.15
CA ILE A 194 13.79 6.42 -14.19
C ILE A 194 13.13 5.14 -14.72
N ILE A 195 13.14 4.09 -13.92
CA ILE A 195 12.53 2.79 -14.25
C ILE A 195 11.32 2.58 -13.36
N ALA A 196 10.11 2.66 -13.94
CA ALA A 196 8.85 2.43 -13.25
C ALA A 196 8.23 1.10 -13.72
N PHE A 197 7.70 0.32 -12.79
CA PHE A 197 7.07 -0.96 -13.09
C PHE A 197 5.95 -1.29 -12.09
N GLY A 198 4.98 -2.08 -12.50
CA GLY A 198 3.83 -2.49 -11.69
C GLY A 198 3.92 -3.95 -11.20
N SER A 199 2.75 -4.52 -10.91
CA SER A 199 2.57 -5.88 -10.40
C SER A 199 2.93 -6.99 -11.40
N GLU A 200 3.18 -6.64 -12.66
CA GLU A 200 3.56 -7.54 -13.73
C GLU A 200 4.95 -8.13 -13.53
N LEU A 201 5.81 -7.43 -12.77
CA LEU A 201 7.15 -7.90 -12.42
C LEU A 201 7.22 -8.30 -10.94
N ARG A 202 7.83 -9.45 -10.65
CA ARG A 202 7.92 -10.02 -9.31
C ARG A 202 9.25 -10.73 -9.12
N GLY A 203 9.68 -10.91 -7.88
CA GLY A 203 10.82 -11.74 -7.52
C GLY A 203 12.05 -11.52 -8.40
N GLU A 204 12.47 -12.56 -9.14
CA GLU A 204 13.66 -12.53 -9.97
C GLU A 204 13.56 -11.58 -11.18
N ASP A 205 12.35 -11.33 -11.72
CA ASP A 205 12.19 -10.35 -12.80
C ASP A 205 12.60 -8.95 -12.35
N ILE A 206 12.28 -8.58 -11.09
CA ILE A 206 12.72 -7.32 -10.49
C ILE A 206 14.24 -7.30 -10.30
N ALA A 207 14.83 -8.40 -9.85
CA ALA A 207 16.28 -8.49 -9.72
C ALA A 207 16.99 -8.35 -11.08
N MET A 208 16.45 -8.96 -12.14
CA MET A 208 16.93 -8.76 -13.50
C MET A 208 16.78 -7.31 -13.96
N LEU A 209 15.63 -6.66 -13.69
CA LEU A 209 15.40 -5.26 -14.03
C LEU A 209 16.38 -4.33 -13.31
N VAL A 210 16.68 -4.62 -12.05
CA VAL A 210 17.70 -3.86 -11.30
C VAL A 210 19.09 -4.02 -11.92
N ARG A 211 19.45 -5.23 -12.42
CA ARG A 211 20.70 -5.45 -13.14
C ARG A 211 20.76 -4.65 -14.45
N VAL A 212 19.66 -4.60 -15.21
CA VAL A 212 19.56 -3.78 -16.44
C VAL A 212 19.82 -2.31 -16.12
N GLY A 213 19.10 -1.75 -15.14
CA GLY A 213 19.23 -0.34 -14.77
C GLY A 213 20.59 -0.03 -14.12
N ALA A 214 21.20 -0.97 -13.40
CA ALA A 214 22.51 -0.78 -12.78
C ALA A 214 23.65 -0.57 -13.80
N ALA A 215 23.46 -1.00 -15.04
CA ALA A 215 24.39 -0.73 -16.14
C ALA A 215 24.25 0.72 -16.70
N ILE A 216 23.22 1.45 -16.30
CA ILE A 216 22.93 2.82 -16.77
C ILE A 216 23.20 3.78 -15.61
N PRO A 217 24.16 4.73 -15.74
CA PRO A 217 24.47 5.68 -14.67
C PRO A 217 23.25 6.49 -14.24
N GLY A 218 23.14 6.77 -12.94
CA GLY A 218 22.06 7.60 -12.39
C GLY A 218 20.66 6.96 -12.37
N SER A 219 20.52 5.69 -12.77
CA SER A 219 19.22 5.01 -12.78
C SER A 219 18.60 4.94 -11.39
N LYS A 220 17.28 5.17 -11.34
CA LYS A 220 16.45 5.05 -10.13
C LYS A 220 15.16 4.28 -10.44
N TRP A 221 14.61 3.64 -9.41
CA TRP A 221 13.46 2.75 -9.55
C TRP A 221 12.23 3.27 -8.81
N VAL A 222 11.05 3.00 -9.38
CA VAL A 222 9.72 3.21 -8.78
C VAL A 222 8.92 1.93 -8.95
N CYS A 223 8.54 1.30 -7.85
CA CYS A 223 7.61 0.18 -7.84
C CYS A 223 6.19 0.71 -7.59
N LEU A 224 5.28 0.45 -8.52
CA LEU A 224 3.93 1.01 -8.54
C LEU A 224 2.98 0.15 -7.70
N GLY A 225 2.74 0.54 -6.46
CA GLY A 225 1.70 -0.06 -5.62
C GLY A 225 0.39 0.71 -5.73
N ASP A 226 -0.73 0.02 -5.94
CA ASP A 226 -1.99 0.60 -6.45
C ASP A 226 -2.78 1.45 -5.46
N TYR A 227 -2.47 1.40 -4.16
CA TYR A 227 -3.20 2.17 -3.15
C TYR A 227 -2.33 3.26 -2.52
N ALA A 228 -2.99 4.24 -1.91
CA ALA A 228 -2.35 5.44 -1.37
C ALA A 228 -1.20 5.14 -0.39
N ASN A 229 -1.31 4.06 0.39
CA ASN A 229 -0.27 3.63 1.34
C ASN A 229 0.20 2.19 1.10
N SER A 230 0.16 1.68 -0.14
CA SER A 230 0.70 0.34 -0.46
C SER A 230 2.17 0.22 -0.06
N ARG A 231 2.96 1.26 -0.33
CA ARG A 231 4.36 1.33 0.06
C ARG A 231 4.50 1.36 1.58
N GLY A 232 3.76 2.23 2.27
CA GLY A 232 3.85 2.34 3.72
C GLY A 232 3.39 1.09 4.47
N ALA A 233 2.36 0.39 3.99
CA ALA A 233 1.94 -0.90 4.57
C ALA A 233 3.06 -1.94 4.49
N ALA A 234 3.75 -2.00 3.35
CA ALA A 234 4.93 -2.84 3.16
C ALA A 234 6.10 -2.41 4.07
N ASP A 235 6.42 -1.13 4.09
CA ASP A 235 7.50 -0.55 4.90
C ASP A 235 7.28 -0.80 6.41
N MET A 236 6.02 -0.84 6.87
CA MET A 236 5.67 -1.09 8.27
C MET A 236 5.62 -2.58 8.65
N GLY A 237 6.03 -3.48 7.76
CA GLY A 237 6.17 -4.90 8.07
C GLY A 237 4.84 -5.63 8.23
N LEU A 238 3.81 -5.26 7.46
CA LEU A 238 2.58 -6.05 7.35
C LEU A 238 2.84 -7.29 6.48
N TYR A 239 3.79 -8.12 6.92
CA TYR A 239 4.25 -9.35 6.29
C TYR A 239 4.43 -10.45 7.33
N PRO A 240 4.23 -11.73 6.97
CA PRO A 240 4.36 -12.83 7.90
C PRO A 240 5.81 -13.14 8.32
N ASP A 241 6.78 -12.63 7.57
CA ASP A 241 8.21 -12.96 7.67
C ASP A 241 9.11 -11.74 7.89
N LEU A 242 8.57 -10.52 7.77
CA LEU A 242 9.32 -9.28 7.86
C LEU A 242 8.79 -8.34 8.95
N LEU A 243 9.69 -7.71 9.66
CA LEU A 243 9.48 -6.57 10.55
C LEU A 243 9.49 -5.26 9.75
N PRO A 244 9.10 -4.11 10.37
CA PRO A 244 9.24 -2.79 9.72
C PRO A 244 10.63 -2.56 9.15
N GLY A 245 10.70 -1.94 7.98
CA GLY A 245 11.95 -1.71 7.26
C GLY A 245 12.50 -2.94 6.55
N TYR A 246 11.65 -3.92 6.28
CA TYR A 246 12.01 -5.19 5.61
C TYR A 246 13.04 -6.03 6.38
N VAL A 247 13.07 -5.90 7.70
CA VAL A 247 13.98 -6.65 8.55
C VAL A 247 13.44 -8.08 8.76
N PRO A 248 14.23 -9.14 8.45
CA PRO A 248 13.81 -10.51 8.74
C PRO A 248 13.52 -10.74 10.22
N LEU A 249 12.56 -11.59 10.55
CA LEU A 249 12.20 -11.91 11.94
C LEU A 249 13.39 -12.43 12.77
N SER A 250 14.31 -13.17 12.13
CA SER A 250 15.54 -13.68 12.75
C SER A 250 16.49 -12.56 13.20
N GLN A 251 16.41 -11.39 12.56
CA GLN A 251 17.24 -10.21 12.84
C GLN A 251 16.54 -9.17 13.74
N GLY A 252 15.43 -9.54 14.38
CA GLY A 252 14.57 -8.67 15.17
C GLY A 252 15.12 -8.26 16.55
N ALA A 253 16.41 -8.41 16.86
CA ALA A 253 16.98 -8.11 18.19
C ALA A 253 16.71 -6.67 18.64
N THR A 254 16.95 -5.68 17.76
CA THR A 254 16.68 -4.26 18.07
C THR A 254 15.20 -3.99 18.35
N PHE A 255 14.30 -4.71 17.68
CA PHE A 255 12.86 -4.59 17.94
C PHE A 255 12.49 -5.14 19.32
N ARG A 256 13.06 -6.29 19.74
CA ARG A 256 12.84 -6.85 21.08
C ARG A 256 13.34 -5.88 22.16
N GLU A 257 14.51 -5.30 21.96
CA GLU A 257 15.06 -4.31 22.88
C GLU A 257 14.18 -3.06 23.01
N VAL A 258 13.76 -2.47 21.88
CA VAL A 258 12.94 -1.24 21.89
C VAL A 258 11.53 -1.48 22.37
N TRP A 259 10.93 -2.63 22.03
CA TRP A 259 9.58 -2.97 22.48
C TRP A 259 9.54 -3.52 23.92
N ASP A 260 10.71 -3.92 24.46
CA ASP A 260 10.85 -4.59 25.77
C ASP A 260 9.94 -5.82 25.85
N GLU A 261 9.89 -6.60 24.75
CA GLU A 261 9.00 -7.78 24.62
C GLU A 261 9.59 -8.82 23.66
N GLU A 262 9.29 -10.08 23.93
CA GLU A 262 9.59 -11.19 23.04
C GLU A 262 8.43 -11.44 22.07
N PHE A 263 8.74 -11.89 20.87
CA PHE A 263 7.77 -12.27 19.86
C PHE A 263 8.25 -13.48 19.03
N PRO A 264 7.32 -14.22 18.38
CA PRO A 264 7.70 -15.38 17.56
C PRO A 264 8.68 -15.02 16.44
N THR A 265 9.65 -15.91 16.18
CA THR A 265 10.68 -15.73 15.14
C THR A 265 10.42 -16.55 13.89
N GLN A 266 9.49 -17.49 13.93
CA GLN A 266 9.10 -18.28 12.77
C GLN A 266 8.17 -17.48 11.87
N SER A 267 8.30 -17.62 10.55
CA SER A 267 7.38 -17.04 9.59
C SER A 267 5.96 -17.51 9.82
N GLY A 268 5.01 -16.58 9.72
CA GLY A 268 3.59 -16.87 9.75
C GLY A 268 3.01 -17.21 8.38
N LEU A 269 1.68 -17.27 8.32
CA LEU A 269 0.91 -17.48 7.10
C LEU A 269 0.67 -16.14 6.38
N ASN A 270 0.80 -16.14 5.07
CA ASN A 270 0.34 -15.02 4.22
C ASN A 270 -1.19 -15.01 4.09
N LEU A 271 -1.75 -13.97 3.48
CA LEU A 271 -3.20 -13.76 3.41
C LEU A 271 -3.93 -14.96 2.73
N PRO A 272 -3.55 -15.46 1.54
CA PRO A 272 -4.14 -16.65 0.95
C PRO A 272 -4.05 -17.88 1.85
N GLN A 273 -2.91 -18.11 2.49
CA GLN A 273 -2.72 -19.23 3.41
C GLN A 273 -3.58 -19.12 4.67
N MET A 274 -3.75 -17.89 5.21
CA MET A 274 -4.66 -17.66 6.34
C MET A 274 -6.11 -17.98 5.98
N MET A 275 -6.53 -17.66 4.73
CA MET A 275 -7.88 -17.98 4.27
C MET A 275 -8.11 -19.49 4.13
N GLU A 276 -7.14 -20.22 3.59
CA GLU A 276 -7.23 -21.67 3.48
C GLU A 276 -7.22 -22.33 4.89
N ALA A 277 -6.34 -21.86 5.76
CA ALA A 277 -6.32 -22.32 7.16
C ALA A 277 -7.62 -22.01 7.93
N ALA A 278 -8.31 -20.92 7.58
CA ALA A 278 -9.62 -20.60 8.15
C ALA A 278 -10.70 -21.60 7.66
N LYS A 279 -10.70 -21.91 6.37
CA LYS A 279 -11.59 -22.91 5.77
C LYS A 279 -11.40 -24.30 6.41
N ASP A 280 -10.15 -24.67 6.68
CA ASP A 280 -9.82 -25.94 7.34
C ASP A 280 -10.05 -25.93 8.86
N GLY A 281 -10.51 -24.81 9.42
CA GLY A 281 -10.74 -24.62 10.85
C GLY A 281 -9.46 -24.61 11.70
N VAL A 282 -8.29 -24.46 11.09
CA VAL A 282 -7.01 -24.28 11.79
C VAL A 282 -6.90 -22.85 12.31
N GLN A 283 -7.27 -21.86 11.52
CA GLN A 283 -7.37 -20.47 11.93
C GLN A 283 -8.66 -20.27 12.74
N LYS A 284 -8.52 -20.07 14.06
CA LYS A 284 -9.67 -19.96 14.98
C LYS A 284 -10.20 -18.54 15.11
N ALA A 285 -9.37 -17.55 14.84
CA ALA A 285 -9.76 -16.13 14.84
C ALA A 285 -9.07 -15.37 13.71
N LEU A 286 -9.80 -14.41 13.14
CA LEU A 286 -9.30 -13.45 12.16
C LEU A 286 -9.66 -12.03 12.58
N TYR A 287 -8.67 -11.15 12.63
CA TYR A 287 -8.85 -9.72 12.84
C TYR A 287 -8.49 -8.97 11.56
N VAL A 288 -9.50 -8.41 10.91
CA VAL A 288 -9.39 -7.74 9.61
C VAL A 288 -9.56 -6.24 9.80
N VAL A 289 -8.56 -5.46 9.39
CA VAL A 289 -8.51 -4.01 9.55
C VAL A 289 -8.47 -3.34 8.18
N GLY A 290 -9.52 -2.59 7.82
CA GLY A 290 -9.61 -1.78 6.60
C GLY A 290 -9.46 -2.59 5.30
N SER A 291 -9.84 -3.86 5.30
CA SER A 291 -9.68 -4.76 4.16
C SER A 291 -10.95 -5.56 3.89
N ASN A 292 -11.15 -5.94 2.61
CA ASN A 292 -12.28 -6.76 2.17
C ASN A 292 -11.77 -7.99 1.40
N PRO A 293 -11.15 -8.99 2.08
CA PRO A 293 -10.54 -10.14 1.44
C PRO A 293 -11.55 -10.98 0.62
N ILE A 294 -12.80 -11.10 1.04
CA ILE A 294 -13.83 -11.84 0.29
C ILE A 294 -13.99 -11.30 -1.11
N ALA A 295 -14.17 -9.99 -1.26
CA ALA A 295 -14.34 -9.38 -2.58
C ALA A 295 -13.04 -9.41 -3.42
N ARG A 296 -11.88 -9.27 -2.77
CA ARG A 296 -10.59 -9.13 -3.47
C ARG A 296 -10.02 -10.46 -3.94
N TYR A 297 -10.11 -11.49 -3.10
CA TYR A 297 -9.55 -12.81 -3.39
C TYR A 297 -10.60 -13.82 -3.82
N ARG A 298 -11.86 -13.39 -4.02
CA ARG A 298 -13.00 -14.26 -4.39
C ARG A 298 -13.11 -15.48 -3.47
N ILE A 299 -12.92 -15.24 -2.18
CA ILE A 299 -12.95 -16.28 -1.15
C ILE A 299 -14.40 -16.71 -0.95
N ASP A 300 -14.61 -18.03 -0.85
CA ASP A 300 -15.91 -18.57 -0.47
C ASP A 300 -16.29 -18.05 0.94
N PRO A 301 -17.43 -17.36 1.08
CA PRO A 301 -17.89 -16.87 2.37
C PRO A 301 -18.00 -17.95 3.45
N PHE A 302 -18.25 -19.20 3.07
CA PHE A 302 -18.33 -20.33 4.01
C PHE A 302 -16.99 -20.63 4.68
N ALA A 303 -15.86 -20.30 4.06
CA ALA A 303 -14.54 -20.49 4.65
C ALA A 303 -14.37 -19.73 5.98
N LEU A 304 -15.09 -18.63 6.18
CA LEU A 304 -14.99 -17.80 7.39
C LEU A 304 -16.04 -18.10 8.47
N GLN A 305 -17.00 -19.00 8.22
CA GLN A 305 -18.09 -19.27 9.17
C GLN A 305 -17.65 -20.01 10.44
N VAL A 306 -16.54 -20.73 10.40
CA VAL A 306 -16.00 -21.49 11.52
C VAL A 306 -14.96 -20.72 12.33
N THR A 307 -14.67 -19.49 11.93
CA THR A 307 -13.62 -18.64 12.50
C THR A 307 -14.28 -17.46 13.22
N PHE A 308 -13.78 -17.11 14.42
CA PHE A 308 -14.20 -15.87 15.07
C PHE A 308 -13.70 -14.67 14.29
N LEU A 309 -14.58 -14.01 13.58
CA LEU A 309 -14.25 -12.94 12.65
C LEU A 309 -14.54 -11.56 13.23
N VAL A 310 -13.50 -10.75 13.40
CA VAL A 310 -13.58 -9.35 13.78
C VAL A 310 -13.18 -8.47 12.59
N VAL A 311 -14.05 -7.55 12.22
CA VAL A 311 -13.77 -6.60 11.14
C VAL A 311 -13.82 -5.16 11.66
N GLN A 312 -12.75 -4.42 11.42
CA GLN A 312 -12.62 -2.99 11.69
C GLN A 312 -12.59 -2.28 10.34
N ASP A 313 -13.64 -1.57 9.98
CA ASP A 313 -13.74 -0.90 8.68
C ASP A 313 -14.68 0.32 8.77
N LEU A 314 -14.64 1.18 7.74
CA LEU A 314 -15.55 2.29 7.58
C LEU A 314 -16.95 1.86 7.16
N PHE A 315 -17.05 0.78 6.38
CA PHE A 315 -18.27 0.31 5.75
C PHE A 315 -18.57 -1.14 6.09
N LEU A 316 -19.85 -1.51 5.99
CA LEU A 316 -20.26 -2.91 6.04
C LEU A 316 -19.94 -3.58 4.70
N THR A 317 -18.66 -3.89 4.51
CA THR A 317 -18.14 -4.64 3.36
C THR A 317 -18.67 -6.09 3.35
N ASP A 318 -18.45 -6.84 2.26
CA ASP A 318 -18.85 -8.25 2.20
C ASP A 318 -18.24 -9.04 3.34
N THR A 319 -16.97 -8.79 3.67
CA THR A 319 -16.30 -9.41 4.83
C THR A 319 -16.93 -8.95 6.14
N ALA A 320 -17.25 -7.66 6.29
CA ALA A 320 -17.86 -7.13 7.51
C ALA A 320 -19.28 -7.67 7.74
N GLN A 321 -20.03 -7.94 6.68
CA GLN A 321 -21.35 -8.55 6.77
C GLN A 321 -21.33 -9.97 7.36
N LEU A 322 -20.21 -10.69 7.25
CA LEU A 322 -20.03 -12.02 7.82
C LEU A 322 -19.44 -11.99 9.23
N ALA A 323 -18.88 -10.87 9.66
CA ALA A 323 -18.18 -10.74 10.93
C ALA A 323 -19.08 -11.03 12.15
N ASP A 324 -18.49 -11.58 13.20
CA ASP A 324 -19.11 -11.68 14.53
C ASP A 324 -19.15 -10.31 15.20
N ILE A 325 -18.09 -9.50 14.97
CA ILE A 325 -17.99 -8.15 15.51
C ILE A 325 -17.50 -7.19 14.43
N VAL A 326 -18.19 -6.06 14.33
CA VAL A 326 -17.79 -4.93 13.44
C VAL A 326 -17.48 -3.71 14.31
N LEU A 327 -16.25 -3.19 14.16
CA LEU A 327 -15.75 -2.01 14.84
C LEU A 327 -15.69 -0.86 13.82
N PRO A 328 -16.45 0.23 14.00
CA PRO A 328 -16.48 1.33 13.03
C PRO A 328 -15.21 2.19 13.14
N ALA A 329 -14.41 2.18 12.07
CA ALA A 329 -13.20 2.98 11.94
C ALA A 329 -13.48 4.36 11.31
N THR A 330 -12.46 5.24 11.31
CA THR A 330 -12.52 6.57 10.71
C THR A 330 -11.85 6.63 9.35
N SER A 331 -12.31 7.56 8.50
CA SER A 331 -11.70 7.84 7.20
C SER A 331 -10.38 8.61 7.32
N ALA A 332 -9.68 8.77 6.20
CA ALA A 332 -8.46 9.57 6.12
C ALA A 332 -8.68 11.06 6.47
N TYR A 333 -9.91 11.57 6.34
CA TYR A 333 -10.24 12.97 6.72
C TYR A 333 -10.46 13.15 8.22
N GLU A 334 -10.64 12.07 8.96
CA GLU A 334 -11.04 12.06 10.37
C GLU A 334 -9.90 11.64 11.31
N LYS A 335 -8.70 11.42 10.77
CA LYS A 335 -7.51 10.99 11.51
C LYS A 335 -6.25 11.70 11.03
N SER A 336 -5.21 11.68 11.86
CA SER A 336 -3.88 12.18 11.54
C SER A 336 -2.89 11.02 11.48
N GLY A 337 -1.76 11.23 10.77
CA GLY A 337 -0.69 10.25 10.62
C GLY A 337 0.14 10.53 9.37
N THR A 338 0.81 9.51 8.87
CA THR A 338 1.61 9.62 7.63
C THR A 338 1.29 8.51 6.64
N PHE A 339 1.43 8.82 5.35
CA PHE A 339 1.45 7.88 4.25
C PHE A 339 2.80 7.93 3.54
N THR A 340 3.29 6.79 3.07
CA THR A 340 4.43 6.74 2.15
C THR A 340 3.88 6.47 0.76
N ASN A 341 4.00 7.44 -0.14
CA ASN A 341 3.49 7.28 -1.50
C ASN A 341 4.35 6.28 -2.31
N THR A 342 3.90 5.95 -3.51
CA THR A 342 4.57 5.01 -4.41
C THR A 342 6.03 5.38 -4.72
N CYS A 343 6.37 6.67 -4.74
CA CYS A 343 7.73 7.15 -4.96
C CYS A 343 8.58 7.23 -3.67
N GLY A 344 8.03 6.86 -2.50
CA GLY A 344 8.75 6.92 -1.22
C GLY A 344 8.66 8.28 -0.51
N ASP A 345 7.89 9.25 -1.02
CA ASP A 345 7.74 10.52 -0.32
C ASP A 345 6.78 10.37 0.87
N LEU A 346 7.25 10.77 2.05
CA LEU A 346 6.48 10.73 3.29
C LEU A 346 5.49 11.90 3.32
N GLN A 347 4.20 11.59 3.29
CA GLN A 347 3.12 12.58 3.24
C GLN A 347 2.34 12.61 4.55
N ARG A 348 2.17 13.80 5.11
CA ARG A 348 1.42 14.00 6.35
C ARG A 348 -0.07 14.07 6.07
N LEU A 349 -0.82 13.33 6.86
CA LEU A 349 -2.27 13.36 6.92
C LEU A 349 -2.69 14.17 8.14
N ARG A 350 -3.58 15.15 7.95
CA ARG A 350 -4.11 15.98 9.02
C ARG A 350 -5.61 15.77 9.15
N LYS A 351 -6.06 15.55 10.37
CA LYS A 351 -7.49 15.46 10.68
C LYS A 351 -8.19 16.75 10.25
N ALA A 352 -9.16 16.63 9.37
CA ALA A 352 -9.94 17.72 8.81
C ALA A 352 -11.40 17.74 9.31
N ALA A 353 -11.91 16.60 9.77
CA ALA A 353 -13.27 16.45 10.26
C ALA A 353 -13.33 15.65 11.56
N GLU A 354 -14.35 15.87 12.36
CA GLU A 354 -14.61 15.12 13.58
C GLU A 354 -15.98 14.45 13.48
N VAL A 355 -16.00 13.13 13.70
CA VAL A 355 -17.23 12.34 13.66
C VAL A 355 -17.42 11.65 15.01
N VAL A 356 -18.63 11.76 15.53
CA VAL A 356 -19.02 11.14 16.80
C VAL A 356 -19.39 9.69 16.56
N GLY A 357 -18.80 8.78 17.33
CA GLY A 357 -19.10 7.35 17.31
C GLY A 357 -17.95 6.49 16.81
N PRO A 358 -17.50 6.56 15.54
CA PRO A 358 -16.30 5.88 15.07
C PRO A 358 -15.03 6.33 15.79
N LYS A 359 -14.00 5.46 15.79
CA LYS A 359 -12.68 5.74 16.36
C LYS A 359 -11.60 5.53 15.31
N SER A 360 -10.45 6.23 15.46
CA SER A 360 -9.30 5.97 14.59
C SER A 360 -8.83 4.52 14.72
N ASP A 361 -8.28 3.97 13.66
CA ASP A 361 -7.74 2.60 13.68
C ASP A 361 -6.69 2.45 14.78
N MET A 362 -5.84 3.46 14.97
CA MET A 362 -4.85 3.52 16.05
C MET A 362 -5.50 3.42 17.44
N GLU A 363 -6.57 4.19 17.71
CA GLU A 363 -7.28 4.15 18.99
C GLU A 363 -7.91 2.78 19.24
N ILE A 364 -8.53 2.18 18.22
CA ILE A 364 -9.18 0.86 18.34
C ILE A 364 -8.13 -0.21 18.67
N ILE A 365 -7.03 -0.26 17.92
CA ILE A 365 -5.95 -1.23 18.11
C ILE A 365 -5.32 -1.08 19.49
N ALA A 366 -5.02 0.15 19.93
CA ALA A 366 -4.44 0.40 21.24
C ALA A 366 -5.38 0.03 22.39
N ARG A 367 -6.68 0.36 22.28
CA ARG A 367 -7.67 -0.03 23.27
C ARG A 367 -7.87 -1.55 23.32
N LEU A 368 -7.90 -2.23 22.17
CA LEU A 368 -7.98 -3.68 22.12
C LEU A 368 -6.82 -4.33 22.88
N ALA A 369 -5.59 -3.88 22.64
CA ALA A 369 -4.43 -4.35 23.38
C ALA A 369 -4.55 -4.10 24.90
N GLN A 370 -5.07 -2.92 25.30
CA GLN A 370 -5.33 -2.60 26.70
C GLN A 370 -6.36 -3.55 27.32
N TYR A 371 -7.47 -3.85 26.63
CA TYR A 371 -8.47 -4.81 27.09
C TYR A 371 -7.91 -6.25 27.16
N MET A 372 -6.87 -6.55 26.38
CA MET A 372 -6.12 -7.81 26.48
C MET A 372 -5.11 -7.83 27.65
N GLY A 373 -5.00 -6.75 28.42
CA GLY A 373 -4.10 -6.64 29.56
C GLY A 373 -2.72 -6.05 29.23
N TYR A 374 -2.52 -5.56 27.99
CA TYR A 374 -1.25 -4.95 27.58
C TYR A 374 -1.28 -3.44 27.81
N PRO A 375 -0.32 -2.85 28.58
CA PRO A 375 -0.36 -1.44 28.92
C PRO A 375 -0.18 -0.54 27.68
N ILE A 376 -1.04 0.45 27.50
CA ILE A 376 -0.91 1.43 26.39
C ILE A 376 0.46 2.13 26.39
N GLY A 377 1.03 2.42 27.56
CA GLY A 377 2.36 3.03 27.69
C GLY A 377 3.50 2.19 27.10
N LYS A 378 3.34 0.87 27.02
CA LYS A 378 4.29 -0.04 26.35
C LYS A 378 4.07 -0.09 24.82
N LEU A 379 2.87 0.19 24.34
CA LEU A 379 2.60 0.27 22.90
C LEU A 379 3.25 1.50 22.25
N VAL A 380 3.34 2.57 23.03
CA VAL A 380 3.94 3.84 22.61
C VAL A 380 4.98 4.20 23.67
N THR A 381 6.22 3.76 23.49
CA THR A 381 7.31 4.12 24.40
C THR A 381 7.53 5.62 24.32
N ARG A 382 7.25 6.34 25.42
CA ARG A 382 7.71 7.71 25.59
C ARG A 382 9.22 7.67 25.66
N GLY A 383 9.90 8.18 24.62
CA GLY A 383 11.34 8.35 24.68
C GLY A 383 11.68 9.19 25.94
N GLU A 384 12.46 8.63 26.84
CA GLU A 384 13.17 9.41 27.85
C GLU A 384 14.11 10.33 27.08
N GLY A 385 13.72 11.59 26.89
CA GLY A 385 14.64 12.53 26.22
C GLY A 385 14.07 13.82 25.67
N VAL A 386 12.83 14.19 25.96
CA VAL A 386 12.42 15.60 25.81
C VAL A 386 12.17 16.18 27.19
N ARG A 387 13.25 16.65 27.83
CA ARG A 387 13.13 17.60 28.93
C ARG A 387 12.37 18.80 28.40
N SER A 388 11.21 19.07 29.00
CA SER A 388 10.53 20.35 28.87
C SER A 388 11.48 21.45 29.30
N ASP A 389 12.11 22.12 28.37
CA ASP A 389 12.81 23.36 28.64
C ASP A 389 11.73 24.44 28.74
N THR A 390 11.26 24.63 29.97
CA THR A 390 10.39 25.74 30.34
C THR A 390 11.23 27.02 30.35
N GLY A 391 10.97 27.87 29.38
CA GLY A 391 11.02 29.31 29.56
C GLY A 391 12.38 29.95 29.67
N GLN A 392 12.85 30.54 28.58
CA GLN A 392 13.44 31.88 28.66
C GLN A 392 13.13 32.66 27.37
N SER A 393 12.28 33.67 27.53
CA SER A 393 12.03 34.70 26.54
C SER A 393 13.33 35.43 26.18
N ARG A 394 13.73 35.40 24.92
CA ARG A 394 14.71 36.34 24.36
C ARG A 394 14.03 37.22 23.32
N GLY A 395 14.30 38.54 23.51
CA GLY A 395 13.66 39.64 22.86
C GLY A 395 13.72 39.65 21.32
N ALA A 396 12.72 40.28 20.79
CA ALA A 396 12.53 40.55 19.37
C ALA A 396 13.64 41.45 18.84
N GLN A 397 14.36 40.94 17.80
CA GLN A 397 15.04 41.81 16.82
C GLN A 397 14.37 41.60 15.48
N SER A 398 13.96 42.72 14.90
CA SER A 398 13.35 42.82 13.57
C SER A 398 14.36 42.44 12.48
N GLY A 399 14.14 41.29 11.83
CA GLY A 399 14.83 40.87 10.63
C GLY A 399 13.81 40.15 9.74
N GLU A 400 13.98 40.29 8.46
CA GLU A 400 13.14 39.78 7.38
C GLU A 400 12.74 38.31 7.64
N VAL A 401 11.41 38.10 7.78
CA VAL A 401 10.84 36.79 8.17
C VAL A 401 10.88 35.90 6.95
N ASP A 402 11.80 34.92 6.96
CA ASP A 402 11.80 33.83 6.01
C ASP A 402 10.48 33.04 6.10
N ARG A 403 9.65 33.15 5.06
CA ARG A 403 8.32 32.51 5.00
C ARG A 403 8.38 30.99 5.10
N GLN A 404 9.51 30.37 4.79
CA GLN A 404 9.70 28.93 4.97
C GLN A 404 9.94 28.55 6.43
N ALA A 405 10.69 29.36 7.19
CA ALA A 405 10.91 29.16 8.62
C ALA A 405 9.60 29.28 9.43
N VAL A 406 8.72 30.23 9.07
CA VAL A 406 7.41 30.40 9.70
C VAL A 406 6.48 29.19 9.49
N TRP A 407 6.61 28.50 8.38
CA TRP A 407 5.87 27.24 8.14
C TRP A 407 6.39 26.08 8.99
N MET A 408 7.67 26.00 9.27
CA MET A 408 8.27 24.98 10.13
C MET A 408 7.93 25.21 11.63
N GLU A 409 7.99 26.45 12.12
CA GLU A 409 7.63 26.78 13.52
C GLU A 409 6.15 26.60 13.85
N ARG A 410 5.23 26.79 12.87
CA ARG A 410 3.80 26.51 13.08
C ARG A 410 3.46 25.02 13.18
N GLN A 411 4.37 24.12 12.80
CA GLN A 411 4.13 22.69 12.88
C GLN A 411 4.28 22.12 14.30
N ASP A 412 4.94 22.85 15.21
CA ASP A 412 5.16 22.41 16.60
C ASP A 412 4.03 22.82 17.57
N LEU A 413 3.00 23.50 17.08
CA LEU A 413 1.92 24.03 17.92
C LEU A 413 0.61 23.21 17.88
N GLU A 414 0.58 22.03 17.23
CA GLU A 414 -0.56 21.14 17.41
C GLU A 414 -0.59 20.60 18.84
N PRO A 415 -1.72 20.70 19.56
CA PRO A 415 -1.81 20.14 20.91
C PRO A 415 -1.52 18.65 20.83
N ARG A 416 -0.50 18.17 21.55
CA ARG A 416 -0.18 16.75 21.67
C ARG A 416 -1.44 16.02 22.14
N MET A 417 -2.11 15.36 21.19
CA MET A 417 -3.26 14.55 21.50
C MET A 417 -2.80 13.40 22.40
N GLY A 418 -3.57 13.04 23.41
CA GLY A 418 -3.27 12.06 24.46
C GLY A 418 -2.59 10.74 24.02
N PRO A 419 -2.86 9.61 24.69
CA PRO A 419 -2.12 8.35 24.48
C PRO A 419 -2.20 7.77 23.05
N PHE A 420 -2.96 8.39 22.15
CA PHE A 420 -3.14 8.01 20.74
C PHE A 420 -2.46 8.99 19.77
N ASP A 421 -1.33 9.55 20.17
CA ASP A 421 -0.59 10.51 19.36
C ASP A 421 0.21 9.79 18.24
N PRO A 422 -0.11 10.01 16.95
CA PRO A 422 0.63 9.42 15.83
C PRO A 422 2.10 9.88 15.79
N HIS A 423 2.42 11.07 16.31
CA HIS A 423 3.81 11.55 16.34
C HIS A 423 4.70 10.69 17.25
N ALA A 424 4.19 10.25 18.40
CA ALA A 424 4.94 9.39 19.29
C ALA A 424 5.24 8.02 18.65
N ILE A 425 4.31 7.48 17.86
CA ILE A 425 4.50 6.25 17.09
C ILE A 425 5.49 6.48 15.95
N LEU A 426 5.39 7.59 15.23
CA LEU A 426 6.32 7.94 14.16
C LEU A 426 7.76 8.09 14.70
N ASP A 427 7.93 8.64 15.90
CA ASP A 427 9.24 8.75 16.54
C ASP A 427 9.81 7.37 16.92
N GLU A 428 8.97 6.41 17.31
CA GLU A 428 9.39 5.01 17.50
C GLU A 428 9.77 4.36 16.16
N ILE A 429 8.98 4.57 15.11
CA ILE A 429 9.29 4.12 13.75
C ILE A 429 10.66 4.66 13.31
N ARG A 430 10.92 5.94 13.47
CA ARG A 430 12.20 6.59 13.10
C ARG A 430 13.42 6.05 13.85
N ARG A 431 13.22 5.56 15.08
CA ARG A 431 14.29 4.91 15.84
C ARG A 431 14.63 3.54 15.26
N LEU A 432 13.62 2.75 14.92
CA LEU A 432 13.77 1.37 14.43
C LEU A 432 14.03 1.28 12.93
N VAL A 433 13.49 2.22 12.16
CA VAL A 433 13.54 2.26 10.70
C VAL A 433 14.21 3.56 10.25
N PRO A 434 15.56 3.59 10.14
CA PRO A 434 16.30 4.83 9.85
C PRO A 434 15.89 5.56 8.57
N ALA A 435 15.39 4.85 7.55
CA ALA A 435 14.89 5.44 6.31
C ALA A 435 13.76 6.45 6.55
N TYR A 436 12.96 6.29 7.61
CA TYR A 436 11.87 7.21 7.98
C TYR A 436 12.31 8.51 8.67
N ARG A 437 13.62 8.70 8.85
CA ARG A 437 14.17 9.99 9.33
C ARG A 437 14.20 11.05 8.23
N SER A 438 14.04 10.65 6.98
CA SER A 438 13.97 11.51 5.80
C SER A 438 12.53 11.66 5.32
N ASP A 439 12.22 12.78 4.64
CA ASP A 439 10.95 12.99 3.94
C ASP A 439 10.83 12.14 2.65
N HIS A 440 11.95 11.64 2.14
CA HIS A 440 12.01 10.63 1.10
C HIS A 440 12.54 9.33 1.71
N VAL A 441 11.68 8.35 1.81
CA VAL A 441 11.95 7.03 2.39
C VAL A 441 12.62 6.16 1.34
N ASP A 442 13.89 5.84 1.56
CA ASP A 442 14.67 4.98 0.66
C ASP A 442 15.35 3.85 1.46
N PHE A 443 15.08 2.61 1.08
CA PHE A 443 15.70 1.42 1.65
C PHE A 443 16.83 0.85 0.79
N SER A 444 17.17 1.52 -0.31
CA SER A 444 18.34 1.13 -1.11
C SER A 444 19.63 1.26 -0.28
N GLY A 445 20.53 0.31 -0.42
CA GLY A 445 21.77 0.23 0.40
C GLY A 445 21.55 -0.33 1.82
N SER A 446 20.34 -0.75 2.16
CA SER A 446 20.06 -1.38 3.44
C SER A 446 20.55 -2.83 3.45
N LYS A 447 21.58 -3.12 4.23
CA LYS A 447 22.11 -4.49 4.41
C LYS A 447 21.09 -5.45 5.06
N GLN A 448 20.03 -4.93 5.65
CA GLN A 448 18.99 -5.71 6.33
C GLN A 448 18.12 -6.49 5.35
N ALA A 449 17.93 -5.97 4.14
CA ALA A 449 17.14 -6.64 3.10
C ALA A 449 17.88 -7.79 2.37
N SER A 450 19.20 -7.97 2.61
CA SER A 450 20.07 -8.79 1.75
C SER A 450 20.28 -10.23 2.19
N ASN A 451 20.01 -10.63 3.43
CA ASN A 451 20.63 -11.82 4.02
C ASN A 451 19.75 -13.05 4.23
N GLU A 452 18.44 -12.98 4.04
CA GLU A 452 17.58 -14.17 4.02
C GLU A 452 16.55 -14.03 2.90
N PRO A 453 16.25 -15.09 2.14
CA PRO A 453 15.13 -15.05 1.24
C PRO A 453 13.88 -14.86 2.12
N SER A 454 13.13 -13.75 1.93
CA SER A 454 11.70 -13.79 2.20
C SER A 454 11.19 -15.04 1.49
N LEU A 455 10.20 -15.74 2.06
CA LEU A 455 9.59 -16.90 1.43
C LEU A 455 9.48 -16.57 -0.07
N PRO A 456 10.10 -17.37 -0.95
CA PRO A 456 10.08 -17.05 -2.36
C PRO A 456 8.62 -16.89 -2.75
N VAL A 457 8.26 -15.75 -3.33
CA VAL A 457 7.03 -15.65 -4.09
C VAL A 457 7.31 -16.55 -5.29
N GLU A 458 6.90 -17.82 -5.21
CA GLU A 458 7.07 -18.73 -6.31
C GLU A 458 6.42 -18.11 -7.54
N VAL A 459 7.15 -18.16 -8.66
CA VAL A 459 6.62 -17.82 -9.98
C VAL A 459 5.48 -18.81 -10.24
N GLY A 460 4.25 -18.37 -9.99
CA GLY A 460 3.05 -19.23 -10.02
C GLY A 460 2.08 -18.97 -8.88
N ASP A 461 2.47 -18.24 -7.84
CA ASP A 461 1.54 -17.79 -6.79
C ASP A 461 0.82 -16.49 -7.25
N ASP A 462 0.01 -16.62 -8.31
CA ASP A 462 -0.79 -15.52 -8.88
C ASP A 462 -1.83 -14.94 -7.88
N HIS A 463 -1.94 -15.56 -6.70
CA HIS A 463 -2.90 -15.17 -5.68
C HIS A 463 -2.30 -14.25 -4.60
N LEU A 464 -0.98 -14.13 -4.48
CA LEU A 464 -0.35 -13.35 -3.41
C LEU A 464 -0.29 -11.85 -3.73
N ILE A 465 0.10 -11.51 -4.96
CA ILE A 465 0.12 -10.13 -5.46
C ILE A 465 -1.03 -9.98 -6.45
N VAL A 466 -2.07 -9.28 -6.02
CA VAL A 466 -3.29 -9.08 -6.81
C VAL A 466 -3.41 -7.61 -7.17
N PRO A 467 -3.22 -7.24 -8.44
CA PRO A 467 -3.38 -5.85 -8.87
C PRO A 467 -4.80 -5.35 -8.61
N SER A 468 -4.91 -4.07 -8.38
CA SER A 468 -6.21 -3.42 -8.26
C SER A 468 -6.83 -3.24 -9.64
N HIS A 469 -8.10 -3.62 -9.76
CA HIS A 469 -8.94 -3.25 -10.92
C HIS A 469 -9.69 -1.94 -10.68
N ASP A 470 -9.42 -1.26 -9.56
CA ASP A 470 -10.04 0.03 -9.25
C ASP A 470 -9.53 1.10 -10.21
N ASP A 471 -10.41 1.94 -10.69
CA ASP A 471 -10.09 3.15 -11.44
C ASP A 471 -10.27 4.41 -10.57
N LEU A 472 -10.15 5.60 -11.17
CA LEU A 472 -10.35 6.89 -10.48
C LEU A 472 -11.73 7.02 -9.81
N PHE A 473 -12.74 6.29 -10.28
CA PHE A 473 -14.12 6.37 -9.79
C PHE A 473 -14.42 5.27 -8.77
N SER A 474 -13.78 4.12 -8.88
CA SER A 474 -13.94 2.98 -7.97
C SER A 474 -12.86 2.88 -6.91
N SER A 475 -11.71 3.55 -7.10
CA SER A 475 -10.66 3.63 -6.09
C SER A 475 -11.05 4.62 -4.98
N GLY A 476 -10.89 4.20 -3.77
CA GLY A 476 -11.20 5.05 -2.62
C GLY A 476 -12.59 4.80 -2.03
N THR A 477 -12.79 5.40 -0.87
CA THR A 477 -13.89 5.09 0.02
C THR A 477 -15.23 5.57 -0.52
N LEU A 478 -15.27 6.77 -1.09
CA LEU A 478 -16.51 7.37 -1.61
C LEU A 478 -16.91 6.74 -2.96
N GLY A 479 -15.95 6.53 -3.87
CA GLY A 479 -16.21 5.97 -5.19
C GLY A 479 -16.79 4.55 -5.12
N ARG A 480 -16.25 3.72 -4.24
CA ARG A 480 -16.64 2.30 -4.11
C ARG A 480 -18.06 2.09 -3.60
N TYR A 481 -18.58 2.98 -2.77
CA TYR A 481 -19.89 2.86 -2.13
C TYR A 481 -20.88 3.93 -2.59
N CYS A 482 -20.51 4.73 -3.60
CA CYS A 482 -21.41 5.68 -4.23
C CYS A 482 -22.21 4.97 -5.33
N ARG A 483 -23.51 4.79 -5.10
CA ARG A 483 -24.42 4.10 -6.05
C ARG A 483 -24.38 4.72 -7.44
N VAL A 484 -24.37 6.05 -7.52
CA VAL A 484 -24.31 6.76 -8.82
C VAL A 484 -23.04 6.44 -9.59
N LEU A 485 -21.89 6.32 -8.89
CA LEU A 485 -20.62 5.95 -9.55
C LEU A 485 -20.59 4.47 -9.93
N ALA A 486 -21.19 3.58 -9.15
CA ALA A 486 -21.38 2.18 -9.53
C ALA A 486 -22.24 2.04 -10.80
N ASP A 487 -23.36 2.76 -10.89
CA ASP A 487 -24.22 2.77 -12.06
C ASP A 487 -23.50 3.28 -13.32
N VAL A 488 -22.65 4.30 -13.18
CA VAL A 488 -21.80 4.81 -14.28
C VAL A 488 -20.77 3.77 -14.72
N MET A 489 -20.18 3.02 -13.79
CA MET A 489 -19.22 1.96 -14.11
C MET A 489 -19.89 0.79 -14.82
N GLU A 490 -21.06 0.36 -14.35
CA GLU A 490 -21.85 -0.68 -15.02
C GLU A 490 -22.26 -0.27 -16.44
N SER A 491 -22.63 0.99 -16.64
CA SER A 491 -22.98 1.49 -17.96
C SER A 491 -21.79 1.48 -18.93
N ARG A 492 -20.58 1.78 -18.43
CA ARG A 492 -19.34 1.69 -19.24
C ARG A 492 -18.96 0.27 -19.62
N LEU A 493 -19.21 -0.71 -18.74
CA LEU A 493 -18.95 -2.12 -19.03
C LEU A 493 -19.94 -2.70 -20.05
N ARG A 494 -21.09 -2.05 -20.25
CA ARG A 494 -22.12 -2.43 -21.23
C ARG A 494 -21.94 -1.77 -22.60
N LEU A 495 -21.05 -0.78 -22.72
CA LEU A 495 -20.72 -0.21 -24.02
C LEU A 495 -19.86 -1.22 -24.80
N PRO A 496 -20.19 -1.55 -26.07
CA PRO A 496 -19.33 -2.38 -26.91
C PRO A 496 -17.94 -1.75 -26.99
N ASN A 497 -16.90 -2.57 -26.98
CA ASN A 497 -15.55 -2.11 -27.28
C ASN A 497 -15.61 -1.38 -28.64
N GLU A 498 -15.00 -0.21 -28.73
CA GLU A 498 -14.98 0.64 -29.94
C GLU A 498 -14.42 -0.07 -31.19
N GLU A 499 -13.92 -1.31 -31.06
CA GLU A 499 -13.44 -2.15 -32.17
C GLU A 499 -14.54 -2.99 -32.83
N GLU A 500 -15.74 -3.11 -32.25
CA GLU A 500 -16.88 -3.85 -32.86
C GLU A 500 -17.94 -2.94 -33.47
N ALA A 501 -17.84 -1.63 -33.33
CA ALA A 501 -18.74 -0.69 -34.00
C ALA A 501 -18.23 -0.39 -35.42
N GLY A 502 -18.39 -1.37 -36.31
CA GLY A 502 -18.43 -1.11 -37.74
C GLY A 502 -19.57 -0.14 -38.07
N ASP A 503 -19.28 0.89 -38.82
CA ASP A 503 -20.10 1.88 -39.50
C ASP A 503 -21.63 1.78 -39.32
N ASN A 504 -22.22 2.88 -38.87
CA ASN A 504 -23.64 3.25 -38.85
C ASN A 504 -24.42 3.02 -37.54
N GLU A 505 -24.23 3.95 -36.61
CA GLU A 505 -25.35 4.53 -35.87
C GLU A 505 -24.94 5.89 -35.31
N THR A 506 -25.68 6.92 -35.69
CA THR A 506 -25.52 8.29 -35.18
C THR A 506 -25.81 8.31 -33.69
N LEU A 507 -24.80 8.63 -32.89
CA LEU A 507 -24.91 8.83 -31.45
C LEU A 507 -25.96 9.91 -31.15
N PRO A 508 -26.85 9.70 -30.17
CA PRO A 508 -27.74 10.75 -29.70
C PRO A 508 -26.91 11.89 -29.10
N GLU A 509 -27.24 13.14 -29.47
CA GLU A 509 -26.56 14.33 -28.95
C GLU A 509 -26.57 14.34 -27.40
N PRO A 510 -25.48 14.75 -26.77
CA PRO A 510 -25.41 14.89 -25.33
C PRO A 510 -26.37 15.95 -24.84
N ARG A 511 -27.31 15.59 -23.96
CA ARG A 511 -28.26 16.52 -23.35
C ARG A 511 -27.52 17.64 -22.64
N ARG A 512 -27.76 18.88 -23.05
CA ARG A 512 -27.17 20.07 -22.40
C ARG A 512 -27.81 20.27 -21.03
N TRP A 513 -26.99 20.58 -20.06
CA TRP A 513 -27.31 20.79 -18.62
C TRP A 513 -28.19 22.02 -18.33
N ASN A 514 -28.84 22.64 -19.30
CA ASN A 514 -29.64 23.85 -19.15
C ASN A 514 -31.10 23.68 -19.64
N ASP A 515 -31.71 22.50 -19.50
CA ASP A 515 -33.13 22.36 -19.79
C ASP A 515 -33.95 22.56 -18.48
N PRO A 516 -34.81 23.61 -18.40
CA PRO A 516 -35.47 24.01 -17.16
C PRO A 516 -36.70 23.13 -16.79
N GLY A 517 -36.72 21.86 -17.18
CA GLY A 517 -37.85 20.95 -17.01
C GLY A 517 -37.66 19.74 -16.07
N SER A 518 -36.47 19.50 -15.47
CA SER A 518 -36.30 18.35 -14.58
C SER A 518 -36.41 18.75 -13.11
N VAL A 519 -37.62 18.80 -12.60
CA VAL A 519 -37.92 18.82 -11.17
C VAL A 519 -37.73 17.41 -10.63
N CYS A 520 -36.84 17.26 -9.65
CA CYS A 520 -36.73 16.04 -8.84
C CYS A 520 -38.05 15.81 -8.08
N PRO A 521 -38.66 14.63 -8.11
CA PRO A 521 -39.71 14.29 -7.16
C PRO A 521 -39.05 14.03 -5.80
N GLY A 522 -39.47 14.81 -4.80
CA GLY A 522 -39.00 14.72 -3.42
C GLY A 522 -39.64 13.57 -2.65
N SER A 523 -39.04 13.33 -1.51
CA SER A 523 -39.32 12.53 -0.33
C SER A 523 -38.77 11.13 -0.31
#